data_b3aabdf9d0ee38402323abac5669e588
#
_entry.id   b3aabdf9d0ee38402323abac5669e588
#
_cell.length_a   1.000
_cell.length_b   1.000
_cell.length_c   1.000
_cell.angle_alpha   90.00
_cell.angle_beta   90.00
_cell.angle_gamma   90.00
#
_symmetry.space_group_name_H-M   'P 1'
#
loop_
_entity.id
_entity.type
_entity.pdbx_description
1 polymer ?
#
loop_
_entity_poly.entity_id
_entity_poly.type
_entity_poly.pdbx_seq_one_letter_code
_entity_poly.pdbx_strand_id
1 'polypeptide(L)'
;MEVDVLKRVPVREQDPKVRATNFEEVCYGYNKEEAMAEASRCLNCKNAQCMKGCPVSINIPAFVEQVKNGDFTKAYEIISESSALPAVCGRVCPQESQCEGKCIRGFKGDPVSIGKLERFVADTARENGIKPKTAAEKNGKKVAVIGSGPAGLTCAGDLAKLGYDVTIFEALHAAGGVLSYGIPEFRLPKDKVVAAEVENVKALGVKIETNVVIGKSVKIDELMEEEGFEAVFIGSGAGLPRFMGIPGEQAKGVFSANEFLTRNNLMKAFKEGYETPISKGKKVVVVGGGNVAMDAARTALRLGAETHIVYRRSEAELPARKEEVHHAKEEGVIFDLLENPTEILVDENGWVKGVKLIKMELGEPDASGRRSPIEIAGSEYEMECDTVIMSLGTSPNPLISSTTIGLDTNKRKCIVATEDTGATSKEGVFAGGDAVTGAATVILAMGAGKAAAKGIDEFLSAK
;
A
#
# COMPACT_ATOMS: atom_id res chain seq x y z
N MET A 1 13.52 -22.84 23.16
CA MET A 1 12.74 -23.43 22.04
C MET A 1 13.74 -24.06 21.10
N GLU A 2 13.61 -25.34 20.77
CA GLU A 2 14.42 -25.99 19.75
C GLU A 2 14.02 -25.40 18.39
N VAL A 3 14.99 -24.85 17.67
CA VAL A 3 14.72 -24.12 16.41
C VAL A 3 14.92 -25.07 15.24
N ASP A 4 13.84 -25.40 14.52
CA ASP A 4 13.97 -26.06 13.22
C ASP A 4 14.44 -25.03 12.18
N VAL A 5 15.72 -25.14 11.82
CA VAL A 5 16.34 -24.17 10.89
C VAL A 5 15.73 -24.19 9.49
N LEU A 6 14.97 -25.23 9.11
CA LEU A 6 14.33 -25.36 7.80
C LEU A 6 12.89 -24.86 7.78
N LYS A 7 12.26 -24.66 8.93
CA LYS A 7 10.87 -24.18 9.04
C LYS A 7 10.81 -22.82 9.70
N ARG A 8 9.88 -21.99 9.27
CA ARG A 8 9.55 -20.71 9.92
C ARG A 8 8.99 -20.95 11.31
N VAL A 9 9.29 -20.05 12.22
CA VAL A 9 8.52 -19.96 13.47
C VAL A 9 7.11 -19.51 13.10
N PRO A 10 6.05 -20.26 13.49
CA PRO A 10 4.67 -19.90 13.16
C PRO A 10 4.30 -18.52 13.74
N VAL A 11 3.59 -17.74 12.95
CA VAL A 11 3.03 -16.47 13.41
C VAL A 11 1.67 -16.71 14.03
N ARG A 12 1.40 -16.09 15.17
CA ARG A 12 0.10 -16.19 15.84
C ARG A 12 -0.91 -15.28 15.16
N GLU A 13 -2.10 -15.80 14.93
CA GLU A 13 -3.19 -15.10 14.28
C GLU A 13 -4.51 -15.35 15.01
N GLN A 14 -5.49 -14.46 14.80
CA GLN A 14 -6.85 -14.71 15.23
C GLN A 14 -7.45 -15.93 14.52
N ASP A 15 -8.29 -16.70 15.22
CA ASP A 15 -9.09 -17.77 14.59
C ASP A 15 -9.88 -17.20 13.40
N PRO A 16 -9.89 -17.87 12.22
CA PRO A 16 -10.53 -17.38 11.02
C PRO A 16 -12.00 -16.99 11.17
N LYS A 17 -12.78 -17.77 11.94
CA LYS A 17 -14.21 -17.48 12.16
C LYS A 17 -14.40 -16.27 13.08
N VAL A 18 -13.49 -16.08 14.02
CA VAL A 18 -13.51 -14.92 14.93
C VAL A 18 -13.10 -13.65 14.19
N ARG A 19 -11.98 -13.70 13.47
CA ARG A 19 -11.47 -12.51 12.75
C ARG A 19 -12.38 -12.05 11.61
N ALA A 20 -13.18 -12.95 11.04
CA ALA A 20 -14.18 -12.63 10.02
C ALA A 20 -15.33 -11.72 10.52
N THR A 21 -15.47 -11.55 11.84
CA THR A 21 -16.56 -10.79 12.48
C THR A 21 -16.11 -9.49 13.14
N ASN A 22 -14.81 -9.16 13.09
CA ASN A 22 -14.27 -7.96 13.73
C ASN A 22 -13.23 -7.25 12.84
N PHE A 23 -12.85 -6.03 13.24
CA PHE A 23 -11.85 -5.22 12.54
C PHE A 23 -10.49 -5.15 13.28
N GLU A 24 -10.31 -5.98 14.29
CA GLU A 24 -9.02 -6.08 14.98
C GLU A 24 -7.93 -6.68 14.08
N GLU A 25 -6.68 -6.33 14.35
CA GLU A 25 -5.56 -6.81 13.54
C GLU A 25 -5.50 -8.34 13.52
N VAL A 26 -5.48 -8.93 12.32
CA VAL A 26 -5.52 -10.39 12.11
C VAL A 26 -4.31 -11.08 12.71
N CYS A 27 -3.13 -10.57 12.46
CA CYS A 27 -1.84 -11.12 12.90
C CYS A 27 -1.44 -10.51 14.24
N TYR A 28 -1.11 -11.32 15.25
CA TYR A 28 -0.57 -10.82 16.51
C TYR A 28 0.95 -10.52 16.43
N GLY A 29 1.64 -11.06 15.43
CA GLY A 29 3.09 -10.96 15.28
C GLY A 29 3.84 -11.90 16.22
N TYR A 30 5.18 -11.76 16.26
CA TYR A 30 6.04 -12.50 17.16
C TYR A 30 6.11 -11.87 18.55
N ASN A 31 6.29 -12.70 19.59
CA ASN A 31 6.83 -12.26 20.85
C ASN A 31 8.38 -12.27 20.80
N LYS A 32 9.03 -11.88 21.90
CA LYS A 32 10.49 -11.80 21.98
C LYS A 32 11.19 -13.13 21.68
N GLU A 33 10.71 -14.22 22.27
CA GLU A 33 11.29 -15.56 22.14
C GLU A 33 11.12 -16.08 20.73
N GLU A 34 9.94 -15.89 20.12
CA GLU A 34 9.64 -16.26 18.73
C GLU A 34 10.49 -15.46 17.75
N ALA A 35 10.64 -14.16 17.96
CA ALA A 35 11.47 -13.30 17.10
C ALA A 35 12.94 -13.69 17.15
N MET A 36 13.50 -13.94 18.34
CA MET A 36 14.89 -14.37 18.52
C MET A 36 15.12 -15.76 17.89
N ALA A 37 14.16 -16.68 18.04
CA ALA A 37 14.20 -18.01 17.42
C ALA A 37 14.18 -17.91 15.89
N GLU A 38 13.27 -17.12 15.30
CA GLU A 38 13.21 -16.90 13.86
C GLU A 38 14.49 -16.22 13.33
N ALA A 39 15.00 -15.22 14.04
CA ALA A 39 16.24 -14.52 13.69
C ALA A 39 17.46 -15.45 13.68
N SER A 40 17.48 -16.46 14.55
CA SER A 40 18.59 -17.45 14.63
C SER A 40 18.70 -18.33 13.37
N ARG A 41 17.65 -18.40 12.55
CA ARG A 41 17.66 -19.11 11.26
C ARG A 41 18.45 -18.37 10.18
N CYS A 42 18.73 -17.08 10.37
CA CYS A 42 19.47 -16.28 9.39
C CYS A 42 20.93 -16.74 9.27
N LEU A 43 21.41 -16.88 8.03
CA LEU A 43 22.79 -17.30 7.72
C LEU A 43 23.80 -16.15 7.76
N ASN A 44 23.36 -14.92 7.98
CA ASN A 44 24.19 -13.71 7.94
C ASN A 44 25.09 -13.65 6.68
N CYS A 45 24.48 -13.76 5.49
CA CYS A 45 25.17 -13.92 4.21
C CYS A 45 26.04 -12.70 3.86
N LYS A 46 27.30 -12.88 3.46
CA LYS A 46 28.18 -11.78 2.99
C LYS A 46 27.62 -11.07 1.74
N ASN A 47 26.98 -11.81 0.83
CA ASN A 47 26.27 -11.28 -0.36
C ASN A 47 24.80 -11.55 -0.21
N ALA A 48 24.14 -10.80 0.67
CA ALA A 48 22.76 -11.00 1.05
C ALA A 48 21.79 -10.62 -0.08
N GLN A 49 21.27 -11.62 -0.78
CA GLN A 49 20.32 -11.40 -1.89
C GLN A 49 19.00 -10.79 -1.40
N CYS A 50 18.60 -11.01 -0.14
CA CYS A 50 17.44 -10.39 0.47
C CYS A 50 17.53 -8.85 0.48
N MET A 51 18.72 -8.26 0.67
CA MET A 51 18.93 -6.81 0.57
C MET A 51 18.64 -6.30 -0.85
N LYS A 52 19.07 -7.02 -1.89
CA LYS A 52 18.79 -6.68 -3.29
C LYS A 52 17.31 -6.82 -3.65
N GLY A 53 16.56 -7.60 -2.89
CA GLY A 53 15.11 -7.73 -3.03
C GLY A 53 14.32 -6.66 -2.28
N CYS A 54 14.98 -5.80 -1.50
CA CYS A 54 14.34 -4.71 -0.77
C CYS A 54 14.45 -3.38 -1.53
N PRO A 55 13.34 -2.77 -2.00
CA PRO A 55 13.37 -1.51 -2.75
C PRO A 55 13.99 -0.32 -2.01
N VAL A 56 14.07 -0.36 -0.68
CA VAL A 56 14.72 0.67 0.14
C VAL A 56 16.07 0.21 0.72
N SER A 57 16.54 -0.98 0.32
CA SER A 57 17.86 -1.53 0.65
C SER A 57 18.19 -1.62 2.14
N ILE A 58 17.23 -2.05 2.98
CA ILE A 58 17.46 -2.31 4.41
C ILE A 58 18.62 -3.29 4.57
N ASN A 59 19.54 -3.02 5.51
CA ASN A 59 20.59 -3.96 5.89
C ASN A 59 20.00 -5.13 6.71
N ILE A 60 19.36 -6.06 6.00
CA ILE A 60 18.60 -7.16 6.58
C ILE A 60 19.48 -8.07 7.46
N PRO A 61 20.66 -8.56 7.03
CA PRO A 61 21.49 -9.37 7.90
C PRO A 61 21.87 -8.67 9.21
N ALA A 62 22.18 -7.38 9.15
CA ALA A 62 22.61 -6.63 10.31
C ALA A 62 21.49 -6.46 11.34
N PHE A 63 20.27 -6.08 10.93
CA PHE A 63 19.18 -5.95 11.88
C PHE A 63 18.72 -7.30 12.45
N VAL A 64 18.69 -8.36 11.62
CA VAL A 64 18.33 -9.71 12.07
C VAL A 64 19.33 -10.24 13.08
N GLU A 65 20.63 -9.98 12.92
CA GLU A 65 21.65 -10.34 13.89
C GLU A 65 21.42 -9.64 15.26
N GLN A 66 20.99 -8.36 15.24
CA GLN A 66 20.66 -7.66 16.48
C GLN A 66 19.40 -8.24 17.15
N VAL A 67 18.40 -8.63 16.36
CA VAL A 67 17.21 -9.33 16.90
C VAL A 67 17.61 -10.64 17.57
N LYS A 68 18.45 -11.43 16.92
CA LYS A 68 18.99 -12.69 17.47
C LYS A 68 19.72 -12.48 18.81
N ASN A 69 20.44 -11.36 18.92
CA ASN A 69 21.19 -11.01 20.13
C ASN A 69 20.33 -10.33 21.21
N GLY A 70 19.06 -10.03 20.92
CA GLY A 70 18.14 -9.35 21.84
C GLY A 70 18.31 -7.84 21.93
N ASP A 71 19.12 -7.23 21.05
CA ASP A 71 19.30 -5.77 20.97
C ASP A 71 18.31 -5.17 19.94
N PHE A 72 17.07 -5.01 20.37
CA PHE A 72 15.98 -4.52 19.51
C PHE A 72 16.11 -3.04 19.22
N THR A 73 16.72 -2.27 20.10
CA THR A 73 17.01 -0.84 19.88
C THR A 73 17.97 -0.67 18.72
N LYS A 74 19.06 -1.43 18.71
CA LYS A 74 20.04 -1.39 17.63
C LYS A 74 19.46 -1.93 16.32
N ALA A 75 18.61 -2.96 16.39
CA ALA A 75 17.90 -3.47 15.22
C ALA A 75 17.00 -2.37 14.59
N TYR A 76 16.27 -1.60 15.41
CA TYR A 76 15.44 -0.49 14.93
C TYR A 76 16.26 0.64 14.33
N GLU A 77 17.39 1.02 14.93
CA GLU A 77 18.30 2.00 14.35
C GLU A 77 18.74 1.62 12.94
N ILE A 78 19.17 0.36 12.75
CA ILE A 78 19.62 -0.16 11.44
C ILE A 78 18.49 -0.11 10.41
N ILE A 79 17.27 -0.51 10.76
CA ILE A 79 16.13 -0.44 9.87
C ILE A 79 15.81 1.02 9.51
N SER A 80 15.82 1.91 10.48
CA SER A 80 15.43 3.32 10.33
C SER A 80 16.44 4.15 9.48
N GLU A 81 17.66 3.66 9.26
CA GLU A 81 18.60 4.27 8.30
C GLU A 81 18.06 4.20 6.87
N SER A 82 17.31 3.16 6.53
CA SER A 82 16.82 2.92 5.18
C SER A 82 15.30 3.03 5.03
N SER A 83 14.52 2.70 6.04
CA SER A 83 13.05 2.66 6.01
C SER A 83 12.45 3.72 6.93
N ALA A 84 11.59 4.57 6.36
CA ALA A 84 10.84 5.57 7.11
C ALA A 84 9.57 4.98 7.77
N LEU A 85 9.07 3.82 7.29
CA LEU A 85 7.79 3.22 7.68
C LEU A 85 7.91 1.72 8.00
N PRO A 86 8.81 1.30 8.91
CA PRO A 86 9.10 -0.12 9.14
C PRO A 86 7.89 -0.90 9.71
N ALA A 87 7.08 -0.30 10.59
CA ALA A 87 5.89 -0.96 11.13
C ALA A 87 4.82 -1.22 10.06
N VAL A 88 4.73 -0.35 9.06
CA VAL A 88 3.88 -0.53 7.87
C VAL A 88 4.46 -1.62 6.97
N CYS A 89 5.73 -1.53 6.60
CA CYS A 89 6.39 -2.46 5.68
C CYS A 89 6.35 -3.91 6.19
N GLY A 90 6.60 -4.12 7.47
CA GLY A 90 6.53 -5.44 8.11
C GLY A 90 5.14 -6.09 8.02
N ARG A 91 4.06 -5.28 7.79
CA ARG A 91 2.67 -5.74 7.66
C ARG A 91 2.22 -5.93 6.22
N VAL A 92 2.61 -5.02 5.31
CA VAL A 92 1.97 -4.92 3.99
C VAL A 92 2.87 -5.20 2.79
N CYS A 93 4.20 -5.27 2.94
CA CYS A 93 5.10 -5.62 1.85
C CYS A 93 4.78 -7.02 1.30
N PRO A 94 4.88 -7.23 -0.02
CA PRO A 94 4.83 -8.56 -0.61
C PRO A 94 6.19 -9.27 -0.46
N GLN A 95 6.58 -9.60 0.77
CA GLN A 95 7.89 -10.14 1.11
C GLN A 95 8.22 -11.40 0.34
N GLU A 96 7.22 -12.25 0.04
CA GLU A 96 7.33 -13.48 -0.72
C GLU A 96 7.89 -13.30 -2.14
N SER A 97 7.71 -12.12 -2.74
CA SER A 97 8.27 -11.77 -4.05
C SER A 97 9.48 -10.83 -3.97
N GLN A 98 9.81 -10.33 -2.79
CA GLN A 98 10.88 -9.37 -2.54
C GLN A 98 12.00 -9.97 -1.68
N CYS A 99 12.21 -9.44 -0.46
CA CYS A 99 13.32 -9.85 0.40
C CYS A 99 13.29 -11.33 0.77
N GLU A 100 12.14 -11.87 1.16
CA GLU A 100 11.99 -13.29 1.53
C GLU A 100 12.10 -14.19 0.30
N GLY A 101 11.56 -13.77 -0.86
CA GLY A 101 11.71 -14.49 -2.12
C GLY A 101 13.15 -14.61 -2.63
N LYS A 102 14.07 -13.78 -2.11
CA LYS A 102 15.51 -13.83 -2.38
C LYS A 102 16.33 -14.47 -1.25
N CYS A 103 15.69 -14.93 -0.18
CA CYS A 103 16.39 -15.54 0.94
C CYS A 103 16.93 -16.94 0.58
N ILE A 104 18.22 -17.16 0.82
CA ILE A 104 18.90 -18.44 0.51
C ILE A 104 18.28 -19.63 1.26
N ARG A 105 17.74 -19.40 2.47
CA ARG A 105 17.01 -20.45 3.22
C ARG A 105 15.86 -21.05 2.42
N GLY A 106 15.22 -20.26 1.56
CA GLY A 106 14.11 -20.70 0.69
C GLY A 106 14.47 -21.78 -0.32
N PHE A 107 15.75 -22.08 -0.57
CA PHE A 107 16.16 -23.17 -1.46
C PHE A 107 16.02 -24.58 -0.86
N LYS A 108 16.06 -24.70 0.47
CA LYS A 108 16.01 -26.01 1.17
C LYS A 108 14.93 -26.09 2.25
N GLY A 109 14.19 -25.03 2.45
CA GLY A 109 13.14 -24.92 3.47
C GLY A 109 12.41 -23.59 3.31
N ASP A 110 11.89 -23.08 4.42
CA ASP A 110 11.22 -21.78 4.42
C ASP A 110 12.26 -20.63 4.48
N PRO A 111 12.10 -19.54 3.70
CA PRO A 111 12.88 -18.34 3.90
C PRO A 111 12.68 -17.78 5.32
N VAL A 112 13.64 -16.99 5.79
CA VAL A 112 13.48 -16.25 7.07
C VAL A 112 12.31 -15.28 6.94
N SER A 113 11.45 -15.19 7.96
CA SER A 113 10.29 -14.30 8.02
C SER A 113 10.72 -12.84 8.28
N ILE A 114 11.39 -12.26 7.29
CA ILE A 114 12.04 -10.93 7.39
C ILE A 114 11.02 -9.85 7.73
N GLY A 115 9.86 -9.86 7.05
CA GLY A 115 8.81 -8.88 7.32
C GLY A 115 8.22 -9.00 8.73
N LYS A 116 8.06 -10.21 9.26
CA LYS A 116 7.55 -10.41 10.63
C LYS A 116 8.59 -9.97 11.68
N LEU A 117 9.89 -10.11 11.39
CA LEU A 117 10.97 -9.58 12.23
C LEU A 117 11.04 -8.04 12.16
N GLU A 118 10.92 -7.45 10.98
CA GLU A 118 10.83 -5.98 10.80
C GLU A 118 9.65 -5.40 11.60
N ARG A 119 8.46 -6.02 11.48
CA ARG A 119 7.28 -5.67 12.27
C ARG A 119 7.55 -5.74 13.78
N PHE A 120 8.12 -6.86 14.26
CA PHE A 120 8.43 -7.05 15.67
C PHE A 120 9.34 -5.94 16.21
N VAL A 121 10.40 -5.62 15.47
CA VAL A 121 11.36 -4.56 15.86
C VAL A 121 10.66 -3.19 15.91
N ALA A 122 9.88 -2.85 14.89
CA ALA A 122 9.17 -1.57 14.83
C ALA A 122 8.09 -1.44 15.91
N ASP A 123 7.34 -2.50 16.19
CA ASP A 123 6.33 -2.51 17.25
C ASP A 123 6.99 -2.39 18.64
N THR A 124 8.09 -3.12 18.86
CA THR A 124 8.87 -3.03 20.10
C THR A 124 9.44 -1.63 20.31
N ALA A 125 9.96 -1.00 19.25
CA ALA A 125 10.47 0.38 19.31
C ALA A 125 9.37 1.36 19.68
N ARG A 126 8.19 1.26 19.05
CA ARG A 126 7.02 2.09 19.36
C ARG A 126 6.59 1.93 20.82
N GLU A 127 6.47 0.70 21.31
CA GLU A 127 6.04 0.38 22.68
C GLU A 127 7.03 0.89 23.74
N ASN A 128 8.31 0.94 23.41
CA ASN A 128 9.36 1.47 24.28
C ASN A 128 9.64 2.97 24.04
N GLY A 129 8.87 3.65 23.20
CA GLY A 129 9.03 5.09 22.94
C GLY A 129 10.33 5.46 22.20
N ILE A 130 10.97 4.49 21.52
CA ILE A 130 12.19 4.72 20.75
C ILE A 130 11.82 5.51 19.49
N LYS A 131 12.53 6.60 19.24
CA LYS A 131 12.32 7.48 18.09
C LYS A 131 13.47 7.37 17.09
N PRO A 132 13.23 7.69 15.79
CA PRO A 132 14.31 7.85 14.82
C PRO A 132 15.32 8.90 15.29
N LYS A 133 16.58 8.78 14.85
CA LYS A 133 17.60 9.80 15.13
C LYS A 133 17.17 11.15 14.56
N THR A 134 17.35 12.19 15.33
CA THR A 134 17.02 13.56 14.96
C THR A 134 17.83 14.04 13.76
N ALA A 135 17.23 15.02 13.05
CA ALA A 135 17.78 15.63 11.84
C ALA A 135 19.12 16.35 12.07
N ALA A 136 19.85 16.55 10.99
CA ALA A 136 20.99 17.48 10.95
C ALA A 136 20.56 18.93 11.26
N GLU A 137 21.53 19.81 11.48
CA GLU A 137 21.27 21.25 11.57
C GLU A 137 20.55 21.76 10.33
N LYS A 138 19.61 22.69 10.51
CA LYS A 138 18.84 23.26 9.41
C LYS A 138 19.74 24.00 8.42
N ASN A 139 19.59 23.70 7.12
CA ASN A 139 20.34 24.35 6.02
C ASN A 139 19.63 25.60 5.46
N GLY A 140 18.42 25.91 5.94
CA GLY A 140 17.63 27.08 5.55
C GLY A 140 16.83 26.92 4.24
N LYS A 141 17.00 25.82 3.52
CA LYS A 141 16.30 25.57 2.25
C LYS A 141 14.97 24.87 2.47
N LYS A 142 13.93 25.33 1.77
CA LYS A 142 12.54 24.84 1.90
C LYS A 142 12.17 23.89 0.78
N VAL A 143 11.55 22.75 1.11
CA VAL A 143 11.03 21.79 0.14
C VAL A 143 9.56 21.50 0.43
N ALA A 144 8.71 21.60 -0.60
CA ALA A 144 7.32 21.20 -0.56
C ALA A 144 7.16 19.74 -1.00
N VAL A 145 6.36 18.99 -0.30
CA VAL A 145 6.00 17.60 -0.63
C VAL A 145 4.48 17.52 -0.81
N ILE A 146 4.02 17.07 -1.97
CA ILE A 146 2.60 16.97 -2.29
C ILE A 146 2.12 15.53 -2.09
N GLY A 147 1.30 15.33 -1.08
CA GLY A 147 0.77 14.03 -0.65
C GLY A 147 1.57 13.39 0.48
N SER A 148 0.87 12.92 1.50
CA SER A 148 1.41 12.27 2.69
C SER A 148 1.36 10.74 2.62
N GLY A 149 1.27 10.17 1.42
CA GLY A 149 1.39 8.73 1.20
C GLY A 149 2.82 8.23 1.41
N PRO A 150 3.09 6.93 1.21
CA PRO A 150 4.40 6.33 1.46
C PRO A 150 5.57 7.04 0.77
N ALA A 151 5.39 7.46 -0.48
CA ALA A 151 6.42 8.20 -1.22
C ALA A 151 6.71 9.56 -0.57
N GLY A 152 5.67 10.33 -0.26
CA GLY A 152 5.80 11.65 0.35
C GLY A 152 6.38 11.61 1.75
N LEU A 153 5.91 10.71 2.61
CA LEU A 153 6.46 10.53 3.97
C LEU A 153 7.94 10.13 3.94
N THR A 154 8.33 9.25 3.02
CA THR A 154 9.73 8.82 2.88
C THR A 154 10.61 9.95 2.35
N CYS A 155 10.19 10.64 1.28
CA CYS A 155 10.92 11.77 0.73
C CYS A 155 11.11 12.88 1.77
N ALA A 156 10.02 13.26 2.46
CA ALA A 156 10.05 14.28 3.51
C ALA A 156 10.95 13.91 4.68
N GLY A 157 10.88 12.67 5.15
CA GLY A 157 11.71 12.17 6.25
C GLY A 157 13.20 12.16 5.89
N ASP A 158 13.56 11.69 4.70
CA ASP A 158 14.95 11.66 4.25
C ASP A 158 15.51 13.08 4.04
N LEU A 159 14.74 13.99 3.46
CA LEU A 159 15.13 15.41 3.33
C LEU A 159 15.28 16.11 4.68
N ALA A 160 14.38 15.85 5.63
CA ALA A 160 14.48 16.40 6.98
C ALA A 160 15.74 15.94 7.71
N LYS A 161 16.16 14.66 7.54
CA LYS A 161 17.43 14.15 8.05
C LYS A 161 18.65 14.88 7.47
N LEU A 162 18.54 15.43 6.25
CA LEU A 162 19.58 16.24 5.60
C LEU A 162 19.52 17.74 5.99
N GLY A 163 18.59 18.13 6.84
CA GLY A 163 18.48 19.49 7.35
C GLY A 163 17.55 20.42 6.58
N TYR A 164 16.85 19.95 5.57
CA TYR A 164 15.86 20.75 4.83
C TYR A 164 14.63 21.08 5.71
N ASP A 165 14.02 22.24 5.46
CA ASP A 165 12.72 22.62 6.04
C ASP A 165 11.60 22.10 5.14
N VAL A 166 10.99 20.98 5.54
CA VAL A 166 10.04 20.24 4.71
C VAL A 166 8.62 20.45 5.18
N THR A 167 7.72 20.80 4.25
CA THR A 167 6.27 20.83 4.48
C THR A 167 5.57 19.88 3.53
N ILE A 168 4.79 18.94 4.08
CA ILE A 168 3.89 18.06 3.33
C ILE A 168 2.53 18.74 3.25
N PHE A 169 1.98 18.84 2.03
CA PHE A 169 0.61 19.27 1.76
C PHE A 169 -0.24 18.05 1.43
N GLU A 170 -1.26 17.79 2.26
CA GLU A 170 -2.16 16.65 2.13
C GLU A 170 -3.58 17.12 1.81
N ALA A 171 -4.18 16.56 0.77
CA ALA A 171 -5.54 16.91 0.36
C ALA A 171 -6.62 16.42 1.33
N LEU A 172 -6.38 15.29 2.01
CA LEU A 172 -7.30 14.68 2.96
C LEU A 172 -7.14 15.31 4.36
N HIS A 173 -8.11 15.04 5.23
CA HIS A 173 -8.10 15.50 6.62
C HIS A 173 -7.14 14.70 7.53
N ALA A 174 -6.60 13.59 7.03
CA ALA A 174 -5.65 12.75 7.75
C ALA A 174 -4.48 12.36 6.86
N ALA A 175 -3.28 12.32 7.44
CA ALA A 175 -2.07 11.90 6.75
C ALA A 175 -2.00 10.38 6.57
N GLY A 176 -1.16 9.93 5.64
CA GLY A 176 -0.88 8.52 5.37
C GLY A 176 -1.30 8.06 3.97
N GLY A 177 -2.10 8.84 3.24
CA GLY A 177 -2.57 8.45 1.91
C GLY A 177 -3.25 7.08 1.91
N VAL A 178 -2.84 6.18 1.01
CA VAL A 178 -3.40 4.82 0.89
C VAL A 178 -3.29 3.99 2.18
N LEU A 179 -2.33 4.28 3.05
CA LEU A 179 -2.20 3.64 4.36
C LEU A 179 -3.42 3.93 5.24
N SER A 180 -4.01 5.11 5.10
CA SER A 180 -5.14 5.57 5.89
C SER A 180 -6.49 5.27 5.22
N TYR A 181 -6.64 5.52 3.90
CA TYR A 181 -7.92 5.34 3.24
C TYR A 181 -8.11 3.96 2.61
N GLY A 182 -7.03 3.31 2.13
CA GLY A 182 -7.13 2.12 1.27
C GLY A 182 -6.96 0.80 2.01
N ILE A 183 -5.91 0.65 2.83
CA ILE A 183 -5.62 -0.60 3.52
C ILE A 183 -6.53 -0.74 4.75
N PRO A 184 -7.23 -1.88 4.96
CA PRO A 184 -8.16 -2.04 6.08
C PRO A 184 -7.49 -2.06 7.45
N GLU A 185 -8.28 -1.69 8.48
CA GLU A 185 -7.85 -1.68 9.88
C GLU A 185 -7.30 -3.04 10.34
N PHE A 186 -7.94 -4.14 9.95
CA PHE A 186 -7.54 -5.51 10.33
C PHE A 186 -6.22 -5.97 9.70
N ARG A 187 -5.67 -5.23 8.73
CA ARG A 187 -4.33 -5.45 8.16
C ARG A 187 -3.32 -4.42 8.63
N LEU A 188 -3.75 -3.18 8.77
CA LEU A 188 -2.90 -2.04 9.11
C LEU A 188 -3.67 -1.08 10.02
N PRO A 189 -3.55 -1.21 11.35
CA PRO A 189 -4.22 -0.35 12.32
C PRO A 189 -3.84 1.13 12.13
N LYS A 190 -4.85 2.03 12.04
CA LYS A 190 -4.63 3.45 11.74
C LYS A 190 -4.10 4.20 12.93
N ASP A 191 -4.85 4.15 14.03
CA ASP A 191 -4.54 4.94 15.23
C ASP A 191 -3.24 4.45 15.91
N LYS A 192 -2.98 3.13 15.85
CA LYS A 192 -1.83 2.51 16.54
C LYS A 192 -0.56 2.47 15.70
N VAL A 193 -0.65 2.23 14.39
CA VAL A 193 0.50 1.99 13.52
C VAL A 193 0.75 3.17 12.58
N VAL A 194 -0.23 3.51 11.74
CA VAL A 194 -0.04 4.57 10.73
C VAL A 194 0.23 5.91 11.39
N ALA A 195 -0.57 6.27 12.40
CA ALA A 195 -0.37 7.53 13.13
C ALA A 195 1.00 7.61 13.80
N ALA A 196 1.49 6.49 14.39
CA ALA A 196 2.80 6.46 15.02
C ALA A 196 3.95 6.67 14.04
N GLU A 197 3.85 6.08 12.83
CA GLU A 197 4.86 6.28 11.78
C GLU A 197 4.83 7.71 11.23
N VAL A 198 3.65 8.30 11.06
CA VAL A 198 3.50 9.72 10.68
C VAL A 198 4.13 10.63 11.75
N GLU A 199 3.87 10.36 13.04
CA GLU A 199 4.48 11.13 14.15
C GLU A 199 6.01 10.95 14.21
N ASN A 200 6.55 9.81 13.82
CA ASN A 200 7.99 9.62 13.70
C ASN A 200 8.60 10.53 12.59
N VAL A 201 7.91 10.67 11.46
CA VAL A 201 8.33 11.60 10.39
C VAL A 201 8.23 13.06 10.87
N LYS A 202 7.14 13.43 11.55
CA LYS A 202 6.99 14.78 12.15
C LYS A 202 8.08 15.08 13.19
N ALA A 203 8.49 14.08 13.98
CA ALA A 203 9.56 14.21 14.96
C ALA A 203 10.93 14.58 14.35
N LEU A 204 11.12 14.32 13.03
CA LEU A 204 12.30 14.80 12.29
C LEU A 204 12.22 16.29 11.93
N GLY A 205 11.13 16.98 12.27
CA GLY A 205 10.90 18.40 11.97
C GLY A 205 10.07 18.66 10.72
N VAL A 206 9.45 17.63 10.12
CA VAL A 206 8.53 17.75 8.99
C VAL A 206 7.21 18.36 9.45
N LYS A 207 6.74 19.40 8.74
CA LYS A 207 5.39 19.94 8.91
C LYS A 207 4.42 19.20 7.98
N ILE A 208 3.20 18.95 8.45
CA ILE A 208 2.13 18.36 7.63
C ILE A 208 0.90 19.27 7.71
N GLU A 209 0.48 19.78 6.56
CA GLU A 209 -0.72 20.58 6.40
C GLU A 209 -1.79 19.77 5.68
N THR A 210 -2.85 19.44 6.38
CA THR A 210 -4.00 18.69 5.83
C THR A 210 -5.06 19.62 5.25
N ASN A 211 -5.99 19.06 4.44
CA ASN A 211 -7.06 19.80 3.75
C ASN A 211 -6.54 20.85 2.74
N VAL A 212 -5.34 20.65 2.20
CA VAL A 212 -4.74 21.51 1.18
C VAL A 212 -4.66 20.75 -0.14
N VAL A 213 -5.49 21.14 -1.10
CA VAL A 213 -5.58 20.51 -2.42
C VAL A 213 -4.71 21.27 -3.42
N ILE A 214 -3.50 20.78 -3.67
CA ILE A 214 -2.59 21.38 -4.66
C ILE A 214 -3.19 21.29 -6.06
N GLY A 215 -3.17 22.40 -6.78
CA GLY A 215 -3.87 22.61 -8.05
C GLY A 215 -5.29 23.19 -7.90
N LYS A 216 -5.78 23.35 -6.65
CA LYS A 216 -7.04 24.04 -6.32
C LYS A 216 -6.86 25.15 -5.31
N SER A 217 -6.39 24.82 -4.10
CA SER A 217 -6.14 25.79 -3.03
C SER A 217 -4.93 26.66 -3.33
N VAL A 218 -3.86 26.03 -3.80
CA VAL A 218 -2.60 26.66 -4.21
C VAL A 218 -1.99 25.83 -5.35
N LYS A 219 -1.30 26.46 -6.27
CA LYS A 219 -0.60 25.81 -7.39
C LYS A 219 0.88 25.57 -7.06
N ILE A 220 1.52 24.70 -7.83
CA ILE A 220 2.98 24.44 -7.69
C ILE A 220 3.79 25.70 -7.94
N ASP A 221 3.43 26.50 -8.95
CA ASP A 221 4.15 27.74 -9.26
C ASP A 221 4.02 28.76 -8.11
N GLU A 222 2.85 28.91 -7.48
CA GLU A 222 2.63 29.74 -6.30
C GLU A 222 3.48 29.28 -5.10
N LEU A 223 3.58 27.96 -4.85
CA LEU A 223 4.47 27.43 -3.81
C LEU A 223 5.93 27.83 -4.02
N MET A 224 6.40 27.81 -5.26
CA MET A 224 7.80 28.13 -5.59
C MET A 224 8.05 29.64 -5.63
N GLU A 225 7.19 30.42 -6.26
CA GLU A 225 7.39 31.84 -6.52
C GLU A 225 6.97 32.73 -5.34
N GLU A 226 5.89 32.39 -4.63
CA GLU A 226 5.31 33.22 -3.57
C GLU A 226 5.62 32.69 -2.16
N GLU A 227 5.57 31.37 -1.95
CA GLU A 227 5.81 30.75 -0.64
C GLU A 227 7.30 30.43 -0.39
N GLY A 228 8.14 30.53 -1.42
CA GLY A 228 9.59 30.40 -1.35
C GLY A 228 10.09 28.96 -1.16
N PHE A 229 9.35 27.96 -1.67
CA PHE A 229 9.86 26.60 -1.77
C PHE A 229 10.82 26.47 -2.96
N GLU A 230 12.03 25.97 -2.70
CA GLU A 230 13.09 25.87 -3.70
C GLU A 230 13.02 24.59 -4.54
N ALA A 231 12.32 23.59 -4.05
CA ALA A 231 11.98 22.36 -4.79
C ALA A 231 10.62 21.81 -4.33
N VAL A 232 9.99 21.04 -5.22
CA VAL A 232 8.70 20.39 -4.98
C VAL A 232 8.79 18.90 -5.33
N PHE A 233 8.30 18.03 -4.45
CA PHE A 233 8.10 16.62 -4.73
C PHE A 233 6.62 16.28 -4.88
N ILE A 234 6.23 15.63 -5.97
CA ILE A 234 4.86 15.19 -6.23
C ILE A 234 4.74 13.69 -5.91
N GLY A 235 4.12 13.37 -4.79
CA GLY A 235 3.79 12.02 -4.34
C GLY A 235 2.28 11.81 -4.18
N SER A 236 1.47 12.39 -5.08
CA SER A 236 0.01 12.42 -5.01
C SER A 236 -0.69 11.08 -5.22
N GLY A 237 0.07 10.02 -5.56
CA GLY A 237 -0.46 8.67 -5.71
C GLY A 237 -1.34 8.48 -6.96
N ALA A 238 -2.15 7.39 -6.94
CA ALA A 238 -3.08 7.01 -7.99
C ALA A 238 -4.41 6.60 -7.36
N GLY A 239 -5.31 7.55 -7.16
CA GLY A 239 -6.59 7.34 -6.47
C GLY A 239 -7.82 7.32 -7.37
N LEU A 240 -7.68 7.61 -8.68
CA LEU A 240 -8.81 7.64 -9.61
C LEU A 240 -9.19 6.21 -10.04
N PRO A 241 -10.38 5.69 -9.66
CA PRO A 241 -10.75 4.30 -9.94
C PRO A 241 -11.01 4.04 -11.42
N ARG A 242 -10.83 2.80 -11.83
CA ARG A 242 -11.16 2.31 -13.15
C ARG A 242 -12.43 1.46 -13.11
N PHE A 243 -13.21 1.58 -14.18
CA PHE A 243 -14.42 0.82 -14.42
C PHE A 243 -14.29 0.00 -15.71
N MET A 244 -15.20 -0.94 -15.94
CA MET A 244 -15.19 -1.83 -17.11
C MET A 244 -15.79 -1.17 -18.35
N GLY A 245 -16.71 -0.22 -18.17
CA GLY A 245 -17.52 0.35 -19.25
C GLY A 245 -18.67 -0.56 -19.69
N ILE A 246 -19.16 -1.43 -18.80
CA ILE A 246 -20.28 -2.33 -19.08
C ILE A 246 -21.63 -1.70 -18.70
N PRO A 247 -22.75 -2.18 -19.34
CA PRO A 247 -24.08 -1.70 -18.98
C PRO A 247 -24.38 -1.88 -17.49
N GLY A 248 -25.07 -0.89 -16.90
CA GLY A 248 -25.48 -0.91 -15.49
C GLY A 248 -24.41 -0.46 -14.50
N GLU A 249 -23.21 -0.16 -14.91
CA GLU A 249 -22.08 0.25 -14.02
C GLU A 249 -22.33 1.55 -13.24
N GLN A 250 -23.32 2.35 -13.66
CA GLN A 250 -23.75 3.59 -13.00
C GLN A 250 -24.93 3.39 -12.02
N ALA A 251 -25.34 2.15 -11.79
CA ALA A 251 -26.46 1.82 -10.92
C ALA A 251 -26.20 2.13 -9.45
N LYS A 252 -27.26 2.36 -8.70
CA LYS A 252 -27.21 2.41 -7.23
C LYS A 252 -26.80 1.04 -6.68
N GLY A 253 -25.80 1.01 -5.79
CA GLY A 253 -25.23 -0.22 -5.28
C GLY A 253 -23.96 -0.67 -6.01
N VAL A 254 -23.50 0.08 -7.04
CA VAL A 254 -22.18 -0.09 -7.64
C VAL A 254 -21.20 0.91 -7.02
N PHE A 255 -20.07 0.41 -6.55
CA PHE A 255 -19.03 1.22 -5.92
C PHE A 255 -17.66 0.90 -6.53
N SER A 256 -16.76 1.86 -6.55
CA SER A 256 -15.34 1.55 -6.66
C SER A 256 -14.81 1.02 -5.32
N ALA A 257 -13.80 0.15 -5.36
CA ALA A 257 -13.14 -0.30 -4.14
C ALA A 257 -12.54 0.87 -3.34
N ASN A 258 -12.02 1.90 -4.02
CA ASN A 258 -11.50 3.10 -3.37
C ASN A 258 -12.57 3.83 -2.55
N GLU A 259 -13.76 4.01 -3.12
CA GLU A 259 -14.88 4.65 -2.41
C GLU A 259 -15.30 3.82 -1.20
N PHE A 260 -15.54 2.52 -1.41
CA PHE A 260 -15.98 1.61 -0.36
C PHE A 260 -14.98 1.54 0.79
N LEU A 261 -13.69 1.37 0.47
CA LEU A 261 -12.62 1.29 1.47
C LEU A 261 -12.37 2.64 2.16
N THR A 262 -12.44 3.77 1.45
CA THR A 262 -12.30 5.10 2.06
C THR A 262 -13.39 5.35 3.10
N ARG A 263 -14.64 5.02 2.78
CA ARG A 263 -15.76 5.14 3.74
C ARG A 263 -15.53 4.28 4.98
N ASN A 264 -15.07 3.05 4.79
CA ASN A 264 -14.82 2.14 5.89
C ASN A 264 -13.58 2.54 6.72
N ASN A 265 -12.45 2.80 6.09
CA ASN A 265 -11.15 2.98 6.76
C ASN A 265 -10.95 4.42 7.25
N LEU A 266 -10.89 5.40 6.33
CA LEU A 266 -10.63 6.80 6.66
C LEU A 266 -11.81 7.44 7.39
N MET A 267 -13.03 7.18 6.92
CA MET A 267 -14.26 7.72 7.50
C MET A 267 -14.86 6.81 8.60
N LYS A 268 -14.16 5.72 8.94
CA LYS A 268 -14.43 4.85 10.10
C LYS A 268 -15.86 4.26 10.16
N ALA A 269 -16.46 3.92 9.00
CA ALA A 269 -17.83 3.40 8.93
C ALA A 269 -18.04 2.10 9.73
N PHE A 270 -16.99 1.34 9.99
CA PHE A 270 -17.02 0.11 10.81
C PHE A 270 -17.09 0.38 12.32
N LYS A 271 -16.73 1.60 12.77
CA LYS A 271 -16.51 1.92 14.18
C LYS A 271 -17.78 2.50 14.79
N GLU A 272 -18.16 2.00 15.94
CA GLU A 272 -19.28 2.53 16.71
C GLU A 272 -19.09 4.02 17.04
N GLY A 273 -20.16 4.80 16.96
CA GLY A 273 -20.15 6.24 17.17
C GLY A 273 -19.82 7.07 15.92
N TYR A 274 -19.58 6.43 14.77
CA TYR A 274 -19.42 7.10 13.47
C TYR A 274 -20.64 6.85 12.59
N GLU A 275 -21.25 7.93 12.11
CA GLU A 275 -22.46 7.90 11.26
C GLU A 275 -22.11 7.91 9.75
N THR A 276 -20.94 7.41 9.37
CA THR A 276 -20.52 7.37 7.97
C THR A 276 -21.43 6.44 7.16
N PRO A 277 -22.10 6.94 6.11
CA PRO A 277 -22.94 6.11 5.27
C PRO A 277 -22.10 5.07 4.51
N ILE A 278 -22.45 3.78 4.66
CA ILE A 278 -21.87 2.69 3.90
C ILE A 278 -22.95 1.68 3.52
N SER A 279 -22.93 1.20 2.26
CA SER A 279 -23.76 0.08 1.85
C SER A 279 -23.16 -1.21 2.38
N LYS A 280 -23.84 -1.89 3.28
CA LYS A 280 -23.35 -3.16 3.84
C LYS A 280 -23.59 -4.33 2.89
N GLY A 281 -24.65 -4.25 2.07
CA GLY A 281 -25.07 -5.35 1.20
C GLY A 281 -25.51 -6.60 1.98
N LYS A 282 -26.24 -7.48 1.33
CA LYS A 282 -26.47 -8.88 1.81
C LYS A 282 -25.60 -9.84 1.02
N LYS A 283 -25.51 -9.63 -0.30
CA LYS A 283 -24.67 -10.38 -1.20
C LYS A 283 -23.87 -9.41 -2.08
N VAL A 284 -22.55 -9.44 -1.88
CA VAL A 284 -21.61 -8.52 -2.49
C VAL A 284 -20.74 -9.25 -3.50
N VAL A 285 -20.64 -8.72 -4.71
CA VAL A 285 -19.72 -9.17 -5.74
C VAL A 285 -18.57 -8.16 -5.87
N VAL A 286 -17.35 -8.63 -5.64
CA VAL A 286 -16.12 -7.84 -5.83
C VAL A 286 -15.44 -8.28 -7.12
N VAL A 287 -15.28 -7.36 -8.06
CA VAL A 287 -14.68 -7.63 -9.37
C VAL A 287 -13.20 -7.29 -9.36
N GLY A 288 -12.35 -8.30 -9.44
CA GLY A 288 -10.90 -8.15 -9.47
C GLY A 288 -10.17 -9.18 -8.62
N GLY A 289 -8.85 -9.29 -8.79
CA GLY A 289 -8.03 -10.32 -8.13
C GLY A 289 -6.76 -9.79 -7.42
N GLY A 290 -6.63 -8.46 -7.26
CA GLY A 290 -5.50 -7.83 -6.58
C GLY A 290 -5.69 -7.70 -5.07
N ASN A 291 -4.69 -7.15 -4.36
CA ASN A 291 -4.77 -6.89 -2.92
C ASN A 291 -5.98 -6.03 -2.54
N VAL A 292 -6.32 -5.04 -3.37
CA VAL A 292 -7.48 -4.17 -3.13
C VAL A 292 -8.80 -4.94 -3.21
N ALA A 293 -8.89 -5.98 -4.08
CA ALA A 293 -10.06 -6.86 -4.14
C ALA A 293 -10.17 -7.72 -2.88
N MET A 294 -9.05 -8.27 -2.38
CA MET A 294 -9.02 -8.99 -1.11
C MET A 294 -9.47 -8.09 0.05
N ASP A 295 -8.96 -6.85 0.08
CA ASP A 295 -9.30 -5.86 1.11
C ASP A 295 -10.79 -5.49 1.09
N ALA A 296 -11.34 -5.24 -0.10
CA ALA A 296 -12.76 -4.90 -0.26
C ALA A 296 -13.66 -6.09 0.11
N ALA A 297 -13.32 -7.30 -0.34
CA ALA A 297 -14.10 -8.51 -0.04
C ALA A 297 -14.10 -8.84 1.44
N ARG A 298 -12.93 -8.84 2.09
CA ARG A 298 -12.79 -9.11 3.52
C ARG A 298 -13.46 -8.03 4.38
N THR A 299 -13.51 -6.78 3.89
CA THR A 299 -14.25 -5.69 4.53
C THR A 299 -15.75 -5.92 4.42
N ALA A 300 -16.28 -6.23 3.23
CA ALA A 300 -17.70 -6.51 3.02
C ALA A 300 -18.17 -7.71 3.86
N LEU A 301 -17.37 -8.77 3.95
CA LEU A 301 -17.64 -9.93 4.80
C LEU A 301 -17.79 -9.52 6.27
N ARG A 302 -16.88 -8.69 6.80
CA ARG A 302 -16.92 -8.18 8.18
C ARG A 302 -18.12 -7.28 8.47
N LEU A 303 -18.64 -6.63 7.44
CA LEU A 303 -19.89 -5.85 7.52
C LEU A 303 -21.17 -6.73 7.44
N GLY A 304 -21.01 -8.05 7.27
CA GLY A 304 -22.08 -9.05 7.35
C GLY A 304 -22.58 -9.57 6.02
N ALA A 305 -21.91 -9.28 4.89
CA ALA A 305 -22.33 -9.76 3.58
C ALA A 305 -21.81 -11.15 3.23
N GLU A 306 -22.59 -11.95 2.52
CA GLU A 306 -22.06 -13.05 1.69
C GLU A 306 -21.24 -12.40 0.57
N THR A 307 -19.96 -12.75 0.46
CA THR A 307 -19.04 -12.02 -0.41
C THR A 307 -18.36 -12.92 -1.42
N HIS A 308 -18.45 -12.54 -2.69
CA HIS A 308 -17.88 -13.21 -3.84
C HIS A 308 -16.81 -12.37 -4.48
N ILE A 309 -15.66 -12.98 -4.82
CA ILE A 309 -14.64 -12.39 -5.69
C ILE A 309 -14.82 -13.00 -7.07
N VAL A 310 -15.14 -12.18 -8.07
CA VAL A 310 -15.21 -12.57 -9.48
C VAL A 310 -13.90 -12.16 -10.17
N TYR A 311 -13.20 -13.14 -10.73
CA TYR A 311 -11.91 -12.91 -11.38
C TYR A 311 -11.79 -13.70 -12.70
N ARG A 312 -11.43 -12.99 -13.77
CA ARG A 312 -11.39 -13.52 -15.15
C ARG A 312 -10.28 -14.53 -15.44
N ARG A 313 -9.36 -14.79 -14.51
CA ARG A 313 -8.28 -15.79 -14.62
C ARG A 313 -8.38 -16.79 -13.49
N SER A 314 -7.45 -17.75 -13.45
CA SER A 314 -7.39 -18.74 -12.38
C SER A 314 -6.66 -18.21 -11.15
N GLU A 315 -6.62 -19.02 -10.10
CA GLU A 315 -5.91 -18.70 -8.85
C GLU A 315 -4.42 -18.46 -9.06
N ALA A 316 -3.80 -19.18 -9.98
CA ALA A 316 -2.37 -19.05 -10.27
C ALA A 316 -2.00 -17.65 -10.83
N GLU A 317 -2.93 -16.96 -11.46
CA GLU A 317 -2.75 -15.62 -12.01
C GLU A 317 -3.23 -14.50 -11.08
N LEU A 318 -3.69 -14.80 -9.85
CA LEU A 318 -4.06 -13.77 -8.87
C LEU A 318 -2.85 -12.89 -8.53
N PRO A 319 -2.92 -11.56 -8.74
CA PRO A 319 -1.82 -10.67 -8.39
C PRO A 319 -1.77 -10.30 -6.89
N ALA A 320 -2.76 -10.72 -6.12
CA ALA A 320 -2.79 -10.51 -4.68
C ALA A 320 -1.70 -11.32 -3.97
N ARG A 321 -1.26 -10.85 -2.80
CA ARG A 321 -0.37 -11.62 -1.91
C ARG A 321 -1.01 -12.96 -1.53
N LYS A 322 -0.20 -14.01 -1.54
CA LYS A 322 -0.68 -15.36 -1.18
C LYS A 322 -1.30 -15.42 0.21
N GLU A 323 -0.70 -14.71 1.18
CA GLU A 323 -1.22 -14.60 2.55
C GLU A 323 -2.63 -13.99 2.57
N GLU A 324 -2.89 -12.94 1.78
CA GLU A 324 -4.19 -12.28 1.72
C GLU A 324 -5.27 -13.13 1.03
N VAL A 325 -4.90 -13.88 -0.01
CA VAL A 325 -5.80 -14.86 -0.65
C VAL A 325 -6.15 -15.98 0.33
N HIS A 326 -5.16 -16.48 1.07
CA HIS A 326 -5.36 -17.52 2.08
C HIS A 326 -6.31 -17.04 3.18
N HIS A 327 -6.04 -15.85 3.74
CA HIS A 327 -6.91 -15.26 4.76
C HIS A 327 -8.35 -15.04 4.27
N ALA A 328 -8.53 -14.55 3.04
CA ALA A 328 -9.86 -14.35 2.47
C ALA A 328 -10.66 -15.66 2.37
N LYS A 329 -10.00 -16.75 1.94
CA LYS A 329 -10.62 -18.09 1.85
C LYS A 329 -10.99 -18.65 3.22
N GLU A 330 -10.07 -18.56 4.19
CA GLU A 330 -10.32 -19.04 5.55
C GLU A 330 -11.46 -18.28 6.24
N GLU A 331 -11.61 -16.99 5.96
CA GLU A 331 -12.67 -16.13 6.48
C GLU A 331 -14.03 -16.39 5.82
N GLY A 332 -14.07 -17.12 4.70
CA GLY A 332 -15.30 -17.52 4.03
C GLY A 332 -15.67 -16.71 2.79
N VAL A 333 -14.73 -15.93 2.22
CA VAL A 333 -14.93 -15.30 0.90
C VAL A 333 -14.96 -16.37 -0.19
N ILE A 334 -15.96 -16.31 -1.05
CA ILE A 334 -16.18 -17.23 -2.17
C ILE A 334 -15.41 -16.71 -3.39
N PHE A 335 -14.70 -17.59 -4.09
CA PHE A 335 -13.92 -17.24 -5.27
C PHE A 335 -14.55 -17.85 -6.53
N ASP A 336 -15.17 -17.02 -7.35
CA ASP A 336 -15.70 -17.34 -8.67
C ASP A 336 -14.63 -16.97 -9.70
N LEU A 337 -13.76 -17.94 -9.97
CA LEU A 337 -12.60 -17.79 -10.85
C LEU A 337 -12.96 -18.20 -12.28
N LEU A 338 -12.23 -17.69 -13.27
CA LEU A 338 -12.52 -17.89 -14.70
C LEU A 338 -13.90 -17.36 -15.07
N GLU A 339 -14.26 -16.20 -14.51
CA GLU A 339 -15.51 -15.51 -14.76
C GLU A 339 -15.30 -14.01 -14.90
N ASN A 340 -16.07 -13.39 -15.78
CA ASN A 340 -15.98 -11.96 -16.07
C ASN A 340 -17.37 -11.33 -16.16
N PRO A 341 -17.62 -10.18 -15.52
CA PRO A 341 -18.88 -9.46 -15.67
C PRO A 341 -19.04 -8.89 -17.09
N THR A 342 -20.24 -9.00 -17.63
CA THR A 342 -20.62 -8.42 -18.93
C THR A 342 -21.69 -7.35 -18.80
N GLU A 343 -22.51 -7.39 -17.73
CA GLU A 343 -23.59 -6.45 -17.47
C GLU A 343 -23.94 -6.47 -15.98
N ILE A 344 -24.31 -5.31 -15.44
CA ILE A 344 -24.92 -5.19 -14.11
C ILE A 344 -26.41 -5.06 -14.28
N LEU A 345 -27.14 -5.99 -13.67
CA LEU A 345 -28.59 -6.05 -13.74
C LEU A 345 -29.21 -5.13 -12.69
N VAL A 346 -30.18 -4.35 -13.11
CA VAL A 346 -30.85 -3.36 -12.24
C VAL A 346 -32.35 -3.63 -12.11
N ASP A 347 -32.91 -3.22 -10.98
CA ASP A 347 -34.36 -3.21 -10.78
C ASP A 347 -35.01 -1.94 -11.38
N GLU A 348 -36.32 -1.82 -11.25
CA GLU A 348 -37.13 -0.69 -11.72
C GLU A 348 -36.77 0.65 -11.07
N ASN A 349 -36.13 0.63 -9.90
CA ASN A 349 -35.68 1.79 -9.15
C ASN A 349 -34.20 2.16 -9.40
N GLY A 350 -33.55 1.40 -10.26
CA GLY A 350 -32.14 1.57 -10.64
C GLY A 350 -31.14 1.04 -9.59
N TRP A 351 -31.56 0.11 -8.74
CA TRP A 351 -30.68 -0.59 -7.81
C TRP A 351 -30.16 -1.89 -8.41
N VAL A 352 -28.94 -2.27 -8.04
CA VAL A 352 -28.36 -3.56 -8.39
C VAL A 352 -29.25 -4.69 -7.86
N LYS A 353 -29.60 -5.63 -8.74
CA LYS A 353 -30.27 -6.89 -8.40
C LYS A 353 -29.48 -8.13 -8.77
N GLY A 354 -28.41 -7.96 -9.54
CA GLY A 354 -27.55 -9.05 -9.99
C GLY A 354 -26.47 -8.60 -10.94
N VAL A 355 -25.65 -9.54 -11.35
CA VAL A 355 -24.59 -9.37 -12.35
C VAL A 355 -24.66 -10.50 -13.36
N LYS A 356 -24.53 -10.19 -14.64
CA LYS A 356 -24.40 -11.16 -15.72
C LYS A 356 -22.92 -11.48 -15.90
N LEU A 357 -22.59 -12.75 -15.80
CA LEU A 357 -21.24 -13.27 -15.89
C LEU A 357 -21.08 -14.13 -17.13
N ILE A 358 -19.88 -14.15 -17.71
CA ILE A 358 -19.46 -15.07 -18.75
C ILE A 358 -18.28 -15.90 -18.26
N LYS A 359 -18.26 -17.20 -18.57
CA LYS A 359 -17.13 -18.07 -18.24
C LYS A 359 -15.95 -17.81 -19.15
N MET A 360 -14.76 -18.01 -18.60
CA MET A 360 -13.49 -17.75 -19.24
C MET A 360 -12.66 -19.03 -19.36
N GLU A 361 -11.84 -19.12 -20.38
CA GLU A 361 -10.73 -20.06 -20.47
C GLU A 361 -9.40 -19.32 -20.58
N LEU A 362 -8.29 -20.02 -20.33
CA LEU A 362 -6.96 -19.42 -20.35
C LEU A 362 -6.23 -19.79 -21.63
N GLY A 363 -5.88 -18.78 -22.41
CA GLY A 363 -5.03 -18.87 -23.59
C GLY A 363 -3.54 -18.68 -23.28
N GLU A 364 -2.80 -18.19 -24.27
CA GLU A 364 -1.37 -17.94 -24.17
C GLU A 364 -1.05 -16.82 -23.17
N PRO A 365 0.16 -16.83 -22.58
CA PRO A 365 0.62 -15.77 -21.68
C PRO A 365 0.64 -14.39 -22.35
N ASP A 366 0.20 -13.37 -21.64
CA ASP A 366 0.31 -11.96 -22.02
C ASP A 366 1.73 -11.41 -21.74
N ALA A 367 1.97 -10.12 -22.04
CA ALA A 367 3.25 -9.46 -21.81
C ALA A 367 3.70 -9.44 -20.35
N SER A 368 2.79 -9.70 -19.39
CA SER A 368 3.09 -9.84 -17.96
C SER A 368 3.42 -11.28 -17.55
N GLY A 369 3.41 -12.22 -18.49
CA GLY A 369 3.61 -13.66 -18.25
C GLY A 369 2.39 -14.38 -17.69
N ARG A 370 1.24 -13.71 -17.53
CA ARG A 370 -0.03 -14.33 -17.10
C ARG A 370 -0.85 -14.77 -18.30
N ARG A 371 -1.48 -15.94 -18.22
CA ARG A 371 -2.31 -16.45 -19.30
C ARG A 371 -3.48 -15.51 -19.59
N SER A 372 -3.72 -15.27 -20.89
CA SER A 372 -4.77 -14.37 -21.34
C SER A 372 -6.16 -14.97 -21.14
N PRO A 373 -7.14 -14.23 -20.60
CA PRO A 373 -8.50 -14.73 -20.44
C PRO A 373 -9.23 -14.64 -21.80
N ILE A 374 -9.94 -15.71 -22.17
CA ILE A 374 -10.72 -15.83 -23.41
C ILE A 374 -12.16 -16.17 -23.01
N GLU A 375 -13.13 -15.46 -23.57
CA GLU A 375 -14.55 -15.68 -23.29
C GLU A 375 -15.05 -16.97 -23.95
N ILE A 376 -15.83 -17.76 -23.20
CA ILE A 376 -16.52 -18.95 -23.71
C ILE A 376 -17.91 -18.51 -24.15
N ALA A 377 -18.12 -18.33 -25.44
CA ALA A 377 -19.38 -17.87 -26.01
C ALA A 377 -20.57 -18.78 -25.62
N GLY A 378 -21.70 -18.20 -25.22
CA GLY A 378 -22.91 -18.94 -24.81
C GLY A 378 -22.85 -19.52 -23.41
N SER A 379 -21.87 -19.11 -22.60
CA SER A 379 -21.72 -19.54 -21.20
C SER A 379 -22.26 -18.52 -20.20
N GLU A 380 -22.95 -17.48 -20.69
CA GLU A 380 -23.48 -16.41 -19.85
C GLU A 380 -24.53 -16.92 -18.87
N TYR A 381 -24.48 -16.40 -17.65
CA TYR A 381 -25.47 -16.66 -16.62
C TYR A 381 -25.62 -15.47 -15.68
N GLU A 382 -26.68 -15.44 -14.90
CA GLU A 382 -26.96 -14.37 -13.96
C GLU A 382 -26.67 -14.84 -12.52
N MET A 383 -25.98 -13.99 -11.75
CA MET A 383 -25.76 -14.15 -10.32
C MET A 383 -26.52 -13.05 -9.59
N GLU A 384 -27.41 -13.40 -8.68
CA GLU A 384 -28.09 -12.42 -7.83
C GLU A 384 -27.08 -11.76 -6.88
N CYS A 385 -27.15 -10.46 -6.74
CA CYS A 385 -26.42 -9.67 -5.75
C CYS A 385 -27.10 -8.31 -5.60
N ASP A 386 -26.84 -7.61 -4.51
CA ASP A 386 -27.37 -6.26 -4.25
C ASP A 386 -26.29 -5.18 -4.26
N THR A 387 -25.04 -5.57 -4.30
CA THR A 387 -23.88 -4.67 -4.29
C THR A 387 -22.77 -5.21 -5.17
N VAL A 388 -22.18 -4.34 -6.00
CA VAL A 388 -21.00 -4.65 -6.81
C VAL A 388 -19.88 -3.67 -6.50
N ILE A 389 -18.68 -4.19 -6.23
CA ILE A 389 -17.49 -3.39 -5.93
C ILE A 389 -16.46 -3.62 -7.02
N MET A 390 -16.17 -2.56 -7.81
CA MET A 390 -15.17 -2.59 -8.86
C MET A 390 -13.76 -2.38 -8.29
N SER A 391 -12.91 -3.41 -8.40
CA SER A 391 -11.53 -3.43 -7.91
C SER A 391 -10.52 -3.67 -9.04
N LEU A 392 -10.57 -2.81 -10.07
CA LEU A 392 -9.85 -2.97 -11.34
C LEU A 392 -8.56 -2.14 -11.43
N GLY A 393 -8.09 -1.64 -10.30
CA GLY A 393 -6.96 -0.73 -10.21
C GLY A 393 -7.33 0.74 -10.36
N THR A 394 -6.32 1.58 -10.31
CA THR A 394 -6.46 3.04 -10.27
C THR A 394 -5.48 3.72 -11.21
N SER A 395 -5.70 5.00 -11.45
CA SER A 395 -4.80 5.88 -12.20
C SER A 395 -4.57 7.18 -11.43
N PRO A 396 -3.48 7.93 -11.73
CA PRO A 396 -3.25 9.24 -11.13
C PRO A 396 -4.38 10.22 -11.43
N ASN A 397 -4.71 11.07 -10.45
CA ASN A 397 -5.64 12.18 -10.68
C ASN A 397 -4.92 13.25 -11.54
N PRO A 398 -5.52 13.71 -12.66
CA PRO A 398 -4.88 14.66 -13.56
C PRO A 398 -4.84 16.10 -13.04
N LEU A 399 -5.39 16.40 -11.86
CA LEU A 399 -5.49 17.75 -11.33
C LEU A 399 -4.15 18.48 -11.33
N ILE A 400 -3.10 17.88 -10.75
CA ILE A 400 -1.78 18.51 -10.64
C ILE A 400 -1.17 18.72 -12.02
N SER A 401 -1.16 17.72 -12.89
CA SER A 401 -0.59 17.83 -14.23
C SER A 401 -1.35 18.82 -15.13
N SER A 402 -2.68 18.94 -14.97
CA SER A 402 -3.49 19.89 -15.75
C SER A 402 -3.38 21.34 -15.27
N THR A 403 -2.90 21.57 -14.05
CA THR A 403 -2.76 22.92 -13.45
C THR A 403 -1.31 23.37 -13.32
N THR A 404 -0.35 22.59 -13.80
CA THR A 404 1.09 22.86 -13.73
C THR A 404 1.68 22.89 -15.13
N ILE A 405 2.00 24.08 -15.62
CA ILE A 405 2.58 24.28 -16.97
C ILE A 405 3.99 23.70 -17.02
N GLY A 406 4.32 22.97 -18.09
CA GLY A 406 5.63 22.35 -18.31
C GLY A 406 5.83 21.00 -17.60
N LEU A 407 4.79 20.45 -16.99
CA LEU A 407 4.83 19.12 -16.38
C LEU A 407 4.27 18.06 -17.34
N ASP A 408 5.15 17.24 -17.90
CA ASP A 408 4.78 16.21 -18.89
C ASP A 408 4.14 14.99 -18.25
N THR A 409 3.20 14.39 -19.01
CA THR A 409 2.56 13.11 -18.65
C THR A 409 2.63 12.13 -19.82
N ASN A 410 2.64 10.84 -19.50
CA ASN A 410 2.58 9.78 -20.49
C ASN A 410 1.12 9.45 -20.90
N LYS A 411 0.95 8.49 -21.83
CA LYS A 411 -0.36 8.05 -22.32
C LYS A 411 -1.30 7.51 -21.23
N ARG A 412 -0.76 7.10 -20.07
CA ARG A 412 -1.51 6.63 -18.90
C ARG A 412 -1.84 7.75 -17.92
N LYS A 413 -1.56 9.01 -18.28
CA LYS A 413 -1.68 10.20 -17.43
C LYS A 413 -0.79 10.17 -16.17
N CYS A 414 0.24 9.33 -16.17
CA CYS A 414 1.28 9.35 -15.14
C CYS A 414 2.29 10.44 -15.44
N ILE A 415 2.80 11.11 -14.42
CA ILE A 415 3.84 12.12 -14.55
C ILE A 415 5.13 11.46 -15.07
N VAL A 416 5.79 12.09 -16.04
CA VAL A 416 7.08 11.64 -16.54
C VAL A 416 8.17 12.10 -15.60
N ALA A 417 8.92 11.17 -15.02
CA ALA A 417 10.04 11.46 -14.13
C ALA A 417 11.16 10.42 -14.34
N THR A 418 12.40 10.82 -14.04
CA THR A 418 13.55 9.91 -14.07
C THR A 418 13.49 8.94 -12.89
N GLU A 419 13.86 7.69 -13.11
CA GLU A 419 13.79 6.64 -12.08
C GLU A 419 14.79 6.92 -10.94
N ASP A 420 16.01 7.35 -11.27
CA ASP A 420 17.12 7.51 -10.32
C ASP A 420 17.01 8.74 -9.41
N THR A 421 16.35 9.80 -9.87
CA THR A 421 16.31 11.10 -9.18
C THR A 421 14.91 11.67 -9.01
N GLY A 422 13.90 11.08 -9.65
CA GLY A 422 12.53 11.61 -9.66
C GLY A 422 12.38 12.94 -10.42
N ALA A 423 13.42 13.45 -11.12
CA ALA A 423 13.34 14.71 -11.83
C ALA A 423 12.31 14.66 -12.96
N THR A 424 11.46 15.71 -13.04
CA THR A 424 10.42 15.84 -14.07
C THR A 424 10.89 16.77 -15.21
N SER A 425 10.01 16.99 -16.19
CA SER A 425 10.25 18.00 -17.26
C SER A 425 10.27 19.44 -16.75
N LYS A 426 9.79 19.73 -15.53
CA LYS A 426 9.77 21.06 -14.92
C LYS A 426 10.90 21.19 -13.91
N GLU A 427 11.78 22.20 -14.10
CA GLU A 427 12.92 22.45 -13.21
C GLU A 427 12.49 22.66 -11.76
N GLY A 428 13.19 22.04 -10.81
CA GLY A 428 12.88 22.10 -9.38
C GLY A 428 11.68 21.27 -8.95
N VAL A 429 11.01 20.57 -9.89
CA VAL A 429 9.86 19.71 -9.62
C VAL A 429 10.24 18.24 -9.83
N PHE A 430 10.01 17.45 -8.83
CA PHE A 430 10.30 16.02 -8.76
C PHE A 430 9.01 15.24 -8.54
N ALA A 431 8.98 13.98 -8.93
CA ALA A 431 7.81 13.12 -8.73
C ALA A 431 8.22 11.66 -8.47
N GLY A 432 7.36 10.91 -7.78
CA GLY A 432 7.61 9.51 -7.51
C GLY A 432 6.37 8.76 -7.00
N GLY A 433 6.53 7.43 -6.84
CA GLY A 433 5.45 6.54 -6.45
C GLY A 433 4.38 6.38 -7.51
N ASP A 434 3.16 6.08 -7.10
CA ASP A 434 2.06 5.74 -8.01
C ASP A 434 1.65 6.90 -8.95
N ALA A 435 2.03 8.13 -8.65
CA ALA A 435 1.84 9.28 -9.54
C ALA A 435 2.66 9.15 -10.84
N VAL A 436 3.77 8.39 -10.81
CA VAL A 436 4.70 8.15 -11.93
C VAL A 436 4.49 6.76 -12.54
N THR A 437 4.39 5.73 -11.71
CA THR A 437 4.34 4.32 -12.18
C THR A 437 2.92 3.80 -12.42
N GLY A 438 1.91 4.46 -11.91
CA GLY A 438 0.59 3.89 -11.65
C GLY A 438 0.59 3.08 -10.35
N ALA A 439 -0.56 2.54 -9.96
CA ALA A 439 -0.70 1.83 -8.70
C ALA A 439 0.27 0.63 -8.59
N ALA A 440 1.08 0.63 -7.51
CA ALA A 440 2.09 -0.38 -7.23
C ALA A 440 2.05 -0.78 -5.74
N THR A 441 3.19 -0.86 -5.08
CA THR A 441 3.27 -1.25 -3.66
C THR A 441 3.80 -0.11 -2.79
N VAL A 442 3.47 -0.16 -1.49
CA VAL A 442 3.95 0.81 -0.48
C VAL A 442 5.47 0.96 -0.55
N ILE A 443 6.20 -0.15 -0.55
CA ILE A 443 7.66 -0.12 -0.51
C ILE A 443 8.30 0.41 -1.81
N LEU A 444 7.69 0.18 -2.98
CA LEU A 444 8.14 0.77 -4.24
C LEU A 444 7.93 2.28 -4.26
N ALA A 445 6.79 2.74 -3.73
CA ALA A 445 6.54 4.17 -3.57
C ALA A 445 7.55 4.82 -2.61
N MET A 446 7.90 4.14 -1.51
CA MET A 446 8.97 4.58 -0.60
C MET A 446 10.33 4.66 -1.30
N GLY A 447 10.68 3.66 -2.10
CA GLY A 447 11.92 3.65 -2.90
C GLY A 447 12.00 4.85 -3.85
N ALA A 448 10.91 5.17 -4.53
CA ALA A 448 10.81 6.36 -5.38
C ALA A 448 10.94 7.66 -4.57
N GLY A 449 10.35 7.72 -3.37
CA GLY A 449 10.52 8.86 -2.45
C GLY A 449 11.98 9.07 -2.03
N LYS A 450 12.72 7.99 -1.75
CA LYS A 450 14.16 8.04 -1.44
C LYS A 450 14.99 8.55 -2.63
N ALA A 451 14.72 8.03 -3.82
CA ALA A 451 15.40 8.45 -5.05
C ALA A 451 15.17 9.95 -5.30
N ALA A 452 13.94 10.42 -5.14
CA ALA A 452 13.61 11.83 -5.28
C ALA A 452 14.24 12.69 -4.19
N ALA A 453 14.30 12.26 -2.95
CA ALA A 453 14.99 13.01 -1.89
C ALA A 453 16.47 13.23 -2.22
N LYS A 454 17.14 12.19 -2.74
CA LYS A 454 18.53 12.30 -3.24
C LYS A 454 18.63 13.26 -4.41
N GLY A 455 17.73 13.17 -5.41
CA GLY A 455 17.73 14.07 -6.57
C GLY A 455 17.49 15.53 -6.18
N ILE A 456 16.62 15.78 -5.21
CA ILE A 456 16.37 17.13 -4.67
C ILE A 456 17.61 17.66 -3.94
N ASP A 457 18.27 16.82 -3.12
CA ASP A 457 19.49 17.20 -2.42
C ASP A 457 20.62 17.57 -3.40
N GLU A 458 20.85 16.75 -4.43
CA GLU A 458 21.82 17.03 -5.50
C GLU A 458 21.48 18.34 -6.23
N PHE A 459 20.22 18.57 -6.58
CA PHE A 459 19.78 19.79 -7.27
C PHE A 459 19.96 21.05 -6.41
N LEU A 460 19.59 21.01 -5.14
CA LEU A 460 19.69 22.15 -4.24
C LEU A 460 21.12 22.42 -3.77
N SER A 461 21.96 21.38 -3.68
CA SER A 461 23.38 21.53 -3.31
C SER A 461 24.22 22.13 -4.45
N ALA A 462 23.76 22.04 -5.69
CA ALA A 462 24.40 22.64 -6.87
C ALA A 462 24.05 24.11 -7.07
N LYS A 463 23.05 24.63 -6.35
CA LYS A 463 22.66 26.06 -6.30
C LYS A 463 23.36 26.78 -5.15
#